data_2e8df83203532965227de6adeb825e7a
#
_entry.id   2e8df83203532965227de6adeb825e7a
#
_cell.length_a   1.000
_cell.length_b   1.000
_cell.length_c   1.000
_cell.angle_alpha   90.00
_cell.angle_beta   90.00
_cell.angle_gamma   90.00
#
_symmetry.space_group_name_H-M   'P 1'
#
loop_
_entity.id
_entity.type
_entity.pdbx_description
1 polymer ?
#
loop_
_entity_poly.entity_id
_entity_poly.type
_entity_poly.pdbx_seq_one_letter_code
_entity_poly.pdbx_strand_id
1 'polypeptide(L)' 'MYVKHLMEYLQKFVGDKKGNAIQNAQVYIQKNDTMHQINRIEVLENNIIGQPSIFVLLRTEEDGKKLPDKFVKGVL' A
#
# COMPACT_ATOMS: atom_id res chain seq x y z
N MET A 1 6.51 7.27 6.00
CA MET A 1 6.93 5.85 5.90
C MET A 1 8.00 5.71 4.83
N TYR A 2 9.04 4.97 5.13
CA TYR A 2 10.06 4.64 4.13
C TYR A 2 9.75 3.31 3.45
N VAL A 3 10.23 3.16 2.23
CA VAL A 3 10.02 1.90 1.47
C VAL A 3 10.52 0.69 2.24
N LYS A 4 11.69 0.79 2.88
CA LYS A 4 12.25 -0.31 3.67
C LYS A 4 11.33 -0.76 4.81
N HIS A 5 10.62 0.17 5.44
CA HIS A 5 9.68 -0.15 6.51
C HIS A 5 8.43 -0.84 5.97
N LEU A 6 7.92 -0.37 4.83
CA LEU A 6 6.78 -1.02 4.19
C LEU A 6 7.11 -2.46 3.80
N MET A 7 8.30 -2.68 3.25
CA MET A 7 8.75 -4.04 2.91
C MET A 7 8.84 -4.94 4.14
N GLU A 8 9.37 -4.44 5.24
CA GLU A 8 9.48 -5.19 6.49
C GLU A 8 8.10 -5.60 7.02
N TYR A 9 7.14 -4.68 7.01
CA TYR A 9 5.77 -4.97 7.45
C TYR A 9 5.12 -6.04 6.59
N LEU A 10 5.24 -5.93 5.27
CA LEU A 10 4.65 -6.89 4.35
C LEU A 10 5.29 -8.27 4.50
N GLN A 11 6.59 -8.35 4.73
CA GLN A 11 7.30 -9.62 4.92
C GLN A 11 6.84 -10.38 6.16
N LYS A 12 6.40 -9.69 7.20
CA LYS A 12 5.84 -10.34 8.39
C LYS A 12 4.61 -11.17 8.06
N PHE A 13 3.79 -10.70 7.14
CA PHE A 13 2.60 -11.45 6.70
C PHE A 13 2.97 -12.64 5.84
N VAL A 14 3.98 -12.51 5.00
CA VAL A 14 4.39 -13.57 4.07
C VAL A 14 4.90 -14.81 4.80
N GLY A 15 5.52 -14.63 5.98
CA GLY A 15 6.03 -15.73 6.78
C GLY A 15 4.98 -16.46 7.63
N ASP A 16 3.74 -15.99 7.66
CA ASP A 16 2.66 -16.58 8.43
C ASP A 16 1.95 -17.70 7.65
N LYS A 17 1.12 -18.49 8.36
CA LYS A 17 0.31 -19.55 7.77
C LYS A 17 -0.62 -19.06 6.65
N LYS A 18 -1.00 -17.80 6.71
CA LYS A 18 -1.81 -17.13 5.69
C LYS A 18 -0.99 -16.48 4.58
N GLY A 19 0.33 -16.70 4.58
CA GLY A 19 1.23 -16.00 3.67
C GLY A 19 0.88 -16.14 2.19
N ASN A 20 0.47 -17.33 1.73
CA ASN A 20 0.09 -17.53 0.34
C ASN A 20 -1.16 -16.72 -0.04
N ALA A 21 -2.16 -16.70 0.83
CA ALA A 21 -3.37 -15.91 0.59
C ALA A 21 -3.06 -14.41 0.58
N ILE A 22 -2.17 -13.97 1.46
CA ILE A 22 -1.78 -12.55 1.54
C ILE A 22 -0.98 -12.12 0.33
N GLN A 23 -0.09 -12.97 -0.19
CA GLN A 23 0.68 -12.66 -1.40
C GLN A 23 -0.22 -12.41 -2.61
N ASN A 24 -1.37 -13.04 -2.66
CA ASN A 24 -2.33 -12.88 -3.75
C ASN A 24 -3.42 -11.85 -3.44
N ALA A 25 -3.33 -11.19 -2.30
CA ALA A 25 -4.30 -10.16 -1.93
C ALA A 25 -4.06 -8.89 -2.73
N GLN A 26 -5.15 -8.23 -3.09
CA GLN A 26 -5.06 -6.92 -3.71
C GLN A 26 -4.79 -5.86 -2.66
N VAL A 27 -4.01 -4.85 -3.03
CA VAL A 27 -3.65 -3.75 -2.13
C VAL A 27 -4.54 -2.56 -2.41
N TYR A 28 -5.14 -2.03 -1.35
CA TYR A 28 -6.02 -0.87 -1.41
C TYR A 28 -5.51 0.23 -0.49
N ILE A 29 -5.84 1.47 -0.83
CA ILE A 29 -5.66 2.62 0.06
C ILE A 29 -7.03 3.04 0.56
N GLN A 30 -7.17 3.18 1.86
CA GLN A 30 -8.40 3.67 2.48
C GLN A 30 -8.43 5.20 2.46
N LYS A 31 -9.55 5.75 1.97
CA LYS A 31 -9.85 7.17 2.04
C LYS A 31 -11.24 7.30 2.66
N ASN A 32 -11.32 7.76 3.91
CA ASN A 32 -12.59 7.81 4.66
C ASN A 32 -13.30 6.46 4.66
N ASP A 33 -14.49 6.37 4.10
CA ASP A 33 -15.30 5.16 4.06
C ASP A 33 -15.05 4.31 2.82
N THR A 34 -14.14 4.70 1.96
CA THR A 34 -13.89 4.02 0.69
C THR A 34 -12.49 3.44 0.65
N MET A 35 -12.33 2.40 -0.15
CA MET A 35 -11.04 1.82 -0.45
C MET A 35 -10.79 1.89 -1.95
N HIS A 36 -9.59 2.27 -2.33
CA HIS A 36 -9.19 2.48 -3.72
C HIS A 36 -8.06 1.52 -4.07
N GLN A 37 -8.25 0.76 -5.13
CA GLN A 37 -7.24 -0.18 -5.59
C GLN A 37 -6.03 0.57 -6.12
N ILE A 38 -4.84 0.10 -5.79
CA ILE A 38 -3.61 0.61 -6.38
C ILE A 38 -3.49 0.03 -7.77
N ASN A 39 -3.40 0.89 -8.78
CA ASN A 39 -3.28 0.47 -10.16
C ASN A 39 -1.89 0.72 -10.75
N ARG A 40 -1.08 1.54 -10.09
CA ARG A 40 0.24 1.90 -10.61
C ARG A 40 1.14 2.38 -9.48
N ILE A 41 2.42 2.06 -9.58
CA ILE A 41 3.45 2.57 -8.70
C ILE A 41 4.41 3.40 -9.54
N GLU A 42 4.65 4.63 -9.10
CA GLU A 42 5.55 5.55 -9.78
C GLU A 42 6.72 5.92 -8.88
N VAL A 43 7.90 6.02 -9.47
CA VAL A 43 9.09 6.54 -8.81
C VAL A 43 9.39 7.91 -9.41
N LEU A 44 9.40 8.92 -8.56
CA LEU A 44 9.67 10.30 -8.96
C LEU A 44 10.98 10.77 -8.37
N GLU A 45 11.80 11.38 -9.20
CA GLU A 45 13.00 12.09 -8.74
C GLU A 45 12.71 13.59 -8.81
N ASN A 46 13.03 14.28 -7.72
CA ASN A 46 12.92 15.72 -7.67
C ASN A 46 14.30 16.30 -7.40
N ASN A 47 14.82 17.03 -8.37
CA ASN A 47 16.10 17.72 -8.26
C ASN A 47 15.86 19.18 -7.85
N ILE A 48 15.38 19.38 -6.64
CA ILE A 48 15.37 20.71 -6.06
C ILE A 48 16.80 21.08 -5.73
N ILE A 49 17.17 22.31 -6.03
CA ILE A 49 18.53 22.84 -5.86
C ILE A 49 19.13 22.38 -4.52
N GLY A 50 20.16 21.54 -4.60
CA GLY A 50 20.96 21.10 -3.46
C GLY A 50 20.60 19.77 -2.83
N GLN A 51 19.42 19.21 -3.06
CA GLN A 51 19.05 17.92 -2.46
C GLN A 51 18.14 17.12 -3.39
N PRO A 52 18.69 16.16 -4.15
CA PRO A 52 17.86 15.23 -4.90
C PRO A 52 17.05 14.37 -3.94
N SER A 53 15.75 14.25 -4.21
CA SER A 53 14.84 13.44 -3.43
C SER A 53 14.13 12.43 -4.35
N ILE A 54 13.99 11.21 -3.85
CA ILE A 54 13.29 10.15 -4.57
C ILE A 54 12.02 9.83 -3.80
N PHE A 55 10.89 9.82 -4.51
CA PHE A 55 9.59 9.51 -3.94
C PHE A 55 8.98 8.31 -4.65
N VAL A 56 8.32 7.46 -3.89
CA VAL A 56 7.49 6.39 -4.42
C VAL A 56 6.05 6.79 -4.23
N LEU A 57 5.30 6.88 -5.32
CA LEU A 57 3.89 7.23 -5.31
C LEU A 57 3.05 6.01 -5.67
N LEU A 58 2.04 5.75 -4.85
CA LEU A 58 1.03 4.75 -5.13
C LEU A 58 -0.16 5.44 -5.78
N ARG A 59 -0.39 5.16 -7.06
CA ARG A 59 -1.52 5.71 -7.81
C ARG A 59 -2.72 4.80 -7.66
N THR A 60 -3.86 5.38 -7.38
CA THR A 60 -5.10 4.64 -7.16
C THR A 60 -6.12 4.94 -8.24
N GLU A 61 -7.11 4.04 -8.38
CA GLU A 61 -8.28 4.31 -9.17
C GLU A 61 -9.11 5.43 -8.53
N GLU A 62 -9.80 6.21 -9.37
CA GLU A 62 -10.63 7.32 -8.88
C GLU A 62 -11.85 6.80 -8.13
N ASP A 63 -12.46 5.73 -8.64
CA ASP A 63 -13.65 5.16 -8.04
C ASP A 63 -13.28 4.22 -6.90
N GLY A 64 -13.71 4.56 -5.70
CA GLY A 64 -13.51 3.72 -4.53
C GLY A 64 -14.66 2.75 -4.32
N LYS A 65 -14.36 1.63 -3.68
CA LYS A 65 -15.37 0.69 -3.19
C LYS A 65 -15.64 0.99 -1.73
N LYS A 66 -16.91 0.85 -1.32
CA LYS A 66 -17.25 0.99 0.09
C LYS A 66 -16.57 -0.09 0.90
N LEU A 67 -16.05 0.26 2.08
CA LEU A 67 -15.50 -0.72 3.01
C LEU A 67 -16.59 -1.72 3.44
N PRO A 68 -16.24 -3.01 3.58
CA PRO A 68 -17.17 -3.99 4.12
C PRO A 68 -17.65 -3.60 5.52
N ASP A 69 -18.95 -3.77 5.79
CA ASP A 69 -19.51 -3.47 7.11
C ASP A 69 -19.00 -4.43 8.19
N LYS A 70 -18.68 -5.64 7.78
CA LYS A 70 -18.18 -6.68 8.70
C LYS A 70 -16.89 -7.27 8.13
N PHE A 71 -15.80 -7.07 8.84
CA PHE A 71 -14.53 -7.70 8.52
C PHE A 71 -13.71 -7.89 9.79
N VAL A 72 -12.84 -8.90 9.77
CA VAL A 72 -11.89 -9.11 10.85
C VAL A 72 -10.64 -8.27 10.54
N LYS A 73 -10.34 -7.34 11.43
CA LYS A 73 -9.22 -6.44 11.26
C LYS A 73 -7.97 -7.04 11.89
N GLY A 74 -6.95 -7.29 11.07
CA GLY A 74 -5.62 -7.64 11.54
C GLY A 74 -4.74 -6.41 11.61
N VAL A 75 -3.90 -6.32 12.64
CA VAL A 75 -2.95 -5.23 12.79
C VAL A 75 -1.55 -5.79 13.03
N LEU A 76 -0.59 -5.21 12.34
CA LEU A 76 0.82 -5.51 12.55
C LEU A 76 1.36 -4.81 13.79
#